data_9d0f2ce0f2312772264a9902c795541e
#
_entry.id   9d0f2ce0f2312772264a9902c795541e
#
_cell.length_a   1.000
_cell.length_b   1.000
_cell.length_c   1.000
_cell.angle_alpha   90.00
_cell.angle_beta   90.00
_cell.angle_gamma   90.00
#
_symmetry.space_group_name_H-M   'P 1'
#
loop_
_entity.id
_entity.type
_entity.pdbx_description
1 polymer ?
#
loop_
_entity_poly.entity_id
_entity_poly.type
_entity_poly.pdbx_seq_one_letter_code
_entity_poly.pdbx_strand_id
1 'polypeptide(L)'
;MLYAVLCYHNEAVTEAWSKAEDDAVMARLSAVQEPLARQGKIGPVARLLPTTAATTLRSGVGEPLVIDGPFAETKEQLLGFYTFDCASLDEVLDIVRDLARANPGGSYEVRPIRIFKPGTAGS
;
A
#
# COMPACT_ATOMS: atom_id res chain seq x y z
N MET A 1 -10.84 4.22 14.95
CA MET A 1 -10.67 5.06 13.75
C MET A 1 -9.90 4.28 12.69
N LEU A 2 -10.31 4.39 11.45
CA LEU A 2 -9.62 3.76 10.32
C LEU A 2 -8.50 4.64 9.80
N TYR A 3 -7.36 4.00 9.55
CA TYR A 3 -6.19 4.63 8.96
C TYR A 3 -5.84 3.93 7.65
N ALA A 4 -5.48 4.72 6.64
CA ALA A 4 -4.84 4.21 5.44
C ALA A 4 -3.32 4.28 5.65
N VAL A 5 -2.63 3.21 5.31
CA VAL A 5 -1.17 3.15 5.31
C VAL A 5 -0.74 2.96 3.86
N LEU A 6 -0.17 4.00 3.28
CA LEU A 6 0.28 4.02 1.89
C LEU A 6 1.74 3.59 1.85
N CYS A 7 2.03 2.54 1.10
CA CYS A 7 3.35 1.90 1.08
C CYS A 7 4.11 2.32 -0.17
N TYR A 8 5.24 3.00 0.02
CA TYR A 8 6.12 3.48 -1.04
C TYR A 8 7.45 2.75 -0.98
N HIS A 9 8.00 2.42 -2.14
CA HIS A 9 9.34 1.83 -2.26
C HIS A 9 9.86 2.11 -3.66
N ASN A 10 11.16 1.95 -3.85
CA ASN A 10 11.72 1.94 -5.20
C ASN A 10 11.34 0.64 -5.89
N GLU A 11 10.43 0.72 -6.88
CA GLU A 11 9.94 -0.48 -7.56
C GLU A 11 11.02 -1.19 -8.37
N ALA A 12 12.08 -0.50 -8.77
CA ALA A 12 13.22 -1.15 -9.43
C ALA A 12 13.87 -2.19 -8.49
N VAL A 13 13.85 -1.96 -7.18
CA VAL A 13 14.34 -2.92 -6.19
C VAL A 13 13.37 -4.07 -6.03
N THR A 14 12.08 -3.78 -5.84
CA THR A 14 11.07 -4.81 -5.58
C THR A 14 10.81 -5.69 -6.81
N GLU A 15 10.85 -5.11 -8.01
CA GLU A 15 10.67 -5.85 -9.26
C GLU A 15 11.89 -6.69 -9.63
N ALA A 16 13.05 -6.41 -9.02
CA ALA A 16 14.26 -7.21 -9.20
C ALA A 16 14.31 -8.44 -8.29
N TRP A 17 13.42 -8.57 -7.33
CA TRP A 17 13.36 -9.74 -6.47
C TRP A 17 13.09 -11.01 -7.29
N SER A 18 13.79 -12.09 -6.95
CA SER A 18 13.40 -13.41 -7.43
C SER A 18 12.05 -13.82 -6.87
N LYS A 19 11.41 -14.83 -7.45
CA LYS A 19 10.16 -15.36 -6.90
C LYS A 19 10.33 -15.79 -5.45
N ALA A 20 11.46 -16.44 -5.13
CA ALA A 20 11.75 -16.88 -3.76
C ALA A 20 11.89 -15.70 -2.79
N GLU A 21 12.56 -14.63 -3.20
CA GLU A 21 12.69 -13.41 -2.38
C GLU A 21 11.33 -12.74 -2.18
N ASP A 22 10.53 -12.62 -3.24
CA ASP A 22 9.19 -12.04 -3.15
C ASP A 22 8.30 -12.87 -2.21
N ASP A 23 8.28 -14.19 -2.39
CA ASP A 23 7.51 -15.10 -1.53
C ASP A 23 7.93 -14.97 -0.06
N ALA A 24 9.22 -14.84 0.21
CA ALA A 24 9.73 -14.68 1.57
C ALA A 24 9.26 -13.36 2.21
N VAL A 25 9.29 -12.27 1.45
CA VAL A 25 8.78 -10.97 1.94
C VAL A 25 7.28 -11.07 2.21
N MET A 26 6.52 -11.64 1.28
CA MET A 26 5.07 -11.80 1.45
C MET A 26 4.73 -12.67 2.66
N ALA A 27 5.51 -13.72 2.93
CA ALA A 27 5.32 -14.56 4.10
C ALA A 27 5.55 -13.78 5.41
N ARG A 28 6.59 -12.93 5.45
CA ARG A 28 6.85 -12.08 6.62
C ARG A 28 5.75 -11.05 6.84
N LEU A 29 5.26 -10.43 5.77
CA LEU A 29 4.16 -9.47 5.85
C LEU A 29 2.87 -10.15 6.32
N SER A 30 2.57 -11.35 5.81
CA SER A 30 1.41 -12.13 6.24
C SER A 30 1.46 -12.46 7.72
N ALA A 31 2.66 -12.74 8.25
CA ALA A 31 2.85 -13.02 9.67
C ALA A 31 2.52 -11.79 10.55
N VAL A 32 2.75 -10.58 10.04
CA VAL A 32 2.33 -9.34 10.74
C VAL A 32 0.81 -9.16 10.65
N GLN A 33 0.22 -9.45 9.50
CA GLN A 33 -1.21 -9.22 9.24
C GLN A 33 -2.11 -10.20 9.98
N GLU A 34 -1.70 -11.45 10.13
CA GLU A 34 -2.55 -12.51 10.66
C GLU A 34 -3.11 -12.23 12.06
N PRO A 35 -2.30 -11.82 13.05
CA PRO A 35 -2.87 -11.47 14.36
C PRO A 35 -3.86 -10.31 14.30
N LEU A 36 -3.60 -9.35 13.41
CA LEU A 36 -4.48 -8.19 13.23
C LEU A 36 -5.82 -8.60 12.63
N ALA A 37 -5.80 -9.56 11.69
CA ALA A 37 -7.02 -10.12 11.11
C ALA A 37 -7.86 -10.82 12.18
N ARG A 38 -7.22 -11.60 13.04
CA ARG A 38 -7.92 -12.29 14.16
C ARG A 38 -8.53 -11.30 15.14
N GLN A 39 -7.93 -10.12 15.30
CA GLN A 39 -8.42 -9.07 16.19
C GLN A 39 -9.46 -8.15 15.52
N GLY A 40 -9.75 -8.36 14.23
CA GLY A 40 -10.66 -7.49 13.48
C GLY A 40 -10.11 -6.09 13.22
N LYS A 41 -8.78 -5.94 13.24
CA LYS A 41 -8.12 -4.63 13.07
C LYS A 41 -7.67 -4.33 11.66
N ILE A 42 -7.62 -5.32 10.77
CA ILE A 42 -7.20 -5.12 9.38
C ILE A 42 -8.41 -5.07 8.46
N GLY A 43 -8.47 -4.06 7.62
CA GLY A 43 -9.46 -3.91 6.56
C GLY A 43 -8.86 -4.25 5.20
N PRO A 44 -9.42 -3.70 4.11
CA PRO A 44 -8.91 -3.96 2.77
C PRO A 44 -7.43 -3.66 2.61
N VAL A 45 -6.75 -4.54 1.90
CA VAL A 45 -5.32 -4.47 1.59
C VAL A 45 -5.17 -4.71 0.09
N ALA A 46 -4.32 -3.94 -0.56
CA ALA A 46 -4.03 -4.13 -1.97
C ALA A 46 -2.56 -3.98 -2.27
N ARG A 47 -2.07 -4.80 -3.19
CA ARG A 47 -0.76 -4.66 -3.83
C ARG A 47 -1.01 -4.30 -5.29
N LEU A 48 -0.42 -3.22 -5.75
CA LEU A 48 -0.58 -2.72 -7.11
C LEU A 48 0.46 -3.35 -8.03
N LEU A 49 0.14 -3.46 -9.32
CA LEU A 49 1.13 -3.72 -10.34
C LEU A 49 2.08 -2.51 -10.45
N PRO A 50 3.30 -2.69 -10.98
CA PRO A 50 4.24 -1.57 -11.08
C PRO A 50 3.75 -0.45 -11.99
N THR A 51 4.38 0.72 -11.89
CA THR A 51 3.96 1.92 -12.64
C THR A 51 4.04 1.75 -14.15
N THR A 52 4.78 0.77 -14.66
CA THR A 52 4.78 0.41 -16.09
C THR A 52 3.41 -0.05 -16.58
N ALA A 53 2.55 -0.53 -15.68
CA ALA A 53 1.18 -0.91 -15.99
C ALA A 53 0.17 0.22 -15.75
N ALA A 54 0.64 1.40 -15.31
CA ALA A 54 -0.25 2.50 -14.97
C ALA A 54 -0.75 3.23 -16.22
N THR A 55 -1.95 3.77 -16.12
CA THR A 55 -2.51 4.71 -17.08
C THR A 55 -3.03 5.91 -16.31
N THR A 56 -2.68 7.09 -16.74
CA THR A 56 -3.11 8.33 -16.09
C THR A 56 -4.01 9.13 -17.02
N LEU A 57 -5.16 9.55 -16.52
CA LEU A 57 -6.00 10.53 -17.18
C LEU A 57 -5.79 11.87 -16.48
N ARG A 58 -5.28 12.86 -17.23
CA ARG A 58 -5.16 14.21 -16.73
C ARG A 58 -6.43 14.98 -17.06
N SER A 59 -7.14 15.36 -16.04
CA SER A 59 -8.32 16.21 -16.16
C SER A 59 -7.92 17.65 -15.85
N GLY A 60 -8.16 18.53 -16.79
CA GLY A 60 -7.82 19.93 -16.66
C GLY A 60 -8.84 20.79 -17.39
N VAL A 61 -8.44 21.97 -17.83
CA VAL A 61 -9.27 22.79 -18.70
C VAL A 61 -9.18 22.24 -20.13
N GLY A 62 -10.31 21.88 -20.72
CA GLY A 62 -10.38 21.30 -22.08
C GLY A 62 -10.50 19.77 -22.03
N GLU A 63 -10.08 19.12 -23.12
CA GLU A 63 -10.16 17.67 -23.26
C GLU A 63 -9.22 16.97 -22.27
N PRO A 64 -9.69 15.94 -21.56
CA PRO A 64 -8.82 15.12 -20.73
C PRO A 64 -7.75 14.44 -21.55
N LEU A 65 -6.55 14.35 -21.00
CA LEU A 65 -5.40 13.71 -21.64
C LEU A 65 -5.12 12.35 -20.98
N VAL A 66 -5.09 11.29 -21.79
CA VAL A 66 -4.73 9.94 -21.33
C VAL A 66 -3.26 9.70 -21.63
N ILE A 67 -2.52 9.28 -20.61
CA ILE A 67 -1.06 9.08 -20.69
C ILE A 67 -0.75 7.67 -20.19
N ASP A 68 0.07 6.93 -20.90
CA ASP A 68 0.64 5.67 -20.41
C ASP A 68 1.68 5.99 -19.36
N GLY A 69 1.55 5.32 -18.21
CA GLY A 69 2.46 5.51 -17.09
C GLY A 69 1.84 6.30 -15.94
N PRO A 70 2.62 6.53 -14.87
CA PRO A 70 2.17 7.26 -13.69
C PRO A 70 2.04 8.76 -13.97
N PHE A 71 1.25 9.45 -13.13
CA PHE A 71 1.06 10.90 -13.32
C PHE A 71 2.33 11.71 -13.02
N ALA A 72 3.30 11.14 -12.30
CA ALA A 72 4.56 11.78 -11.96
C ALA A 72 5.67 10.74 -11.81
N GLU A 73 6.88 11.14 -12.20
CA GLU A 73 8.09 10.36 -11.95
C GLU A 73 8.58 10.66 -10.54
N THR A 74 8.83 9.63 -9.74
CA THR A 74 9.26 9.74 -8.36
C THR A 74 10.36 8.74 -8.04
N LYS A 75 11.10 8.96 -6.94
CA LYS A 75 12.14 8.02 -6.49
C LYS A 75 11.54 6.77 -5.87
N GLU A 76 10.44 6.92 -5.18
CA GLU A 76 9.66 5.82 -4.61
C GLU A 76 8.27 5.85 -5.22
N GLN A 77 7.74 4.68 -5.51
CA GLN A 77 6.43 4.53 -6.13
C GLN A 77 5.46 3.92 -5.13
N LEU A 78 4.18 4.28 -5.24
CA LEU A 78 3.13 3.66 -4.44
C LEU A 78 2.98 2.20 -4.85
N LEU A 79 3.31 1.29 -3.95
CA LEU A 79 3.23 -0.16 -4.21
C LEU A 79 1.91 -0.77 -3.79
N GLY A 80 1.22 -0.14 -2.87
CA GLY A 80 -0.02 -0.66 -2.33
C GLY A 80 -0.40 0.04 -1.04
N PHE A 81 -1.42 -0.49 -0.38
CA PHE A 81 -1.89 0.12 0.86
C PHE A 81 -2.49 -0.93 1.80
N TYR A 82 -2.53 -0.56 3.06
CA TYR A 82 -3.27 -1.26 4.13
C TYR A 82 -4.33 -0.34 4.69
N THR A 83 -5.36 -0.92 5.27
CA THR A 83 -6.28 -0.19 6.15
C THR A 83 -6.32 -0.88 7.51
N PHE A 84 -6.22 -0.09 8.58
CA PHE A 84 -6.23 -0.60 9.95
C PHE A 84 -7.22 0.19 10.81
N ASP A 85 -7.96 -0.53 11.64
CA ASP A 85 -8.79 0.09 12.66
C ASP A 85 -8.01 0.11 13.97
N CYS A 86 -7.57 1.29 14.36
CA CYS A 86 -6.72 1.50 15.53
C CYS A 86 -7.29 2.58 16.44
N ALA A 87 -6.99 2.47 17.74
CA ALA A 87 -7.44 3.44 18.72
C ALA A 87 -6.69 4.77 18.61
N SER A 88 -5.45 4.75 18.10
CA SER A 88 -4.59 5.94 18.06
C SER A 88 -3.56 5.84 16.94
N LEU A 89 -2.94 6.98 16.63
CA LEU A 89 -1.81 7.05 15.70
C LEU A 89 -0.64 6.18 16.21
N ASP A 90 -0.36 6.19 17.51
CA ASP A 90 0.72 5.40 18.07
C ASP A 90 0.52 3.90 17.82
N GLU A 91 -0.72 3.42 17.93
CA GLU A 91 -1.03 2.02 17.64
C GLU A 91 -0.77 1.67 16.17
N VAL A 92 -1.19 2.51 15.24
CA VAL A 92 -0.94 2.24 13.82
C VAL A 92 0.55 2.36 13.49
N LEU A 93 1.28 3.26 14.12
CA LEU A 93 2.73 3.37 13.92
C LEU A 93 3.47 2.14 14.40
N ASP A 94 3.03 1.51 15.49
CA ASP A 94 3.61 0.24 15.95
C ASP A 94 3.42 -0.86 14.91
N ILE A 95 2.24 -0.93 14.30
CA ILE A 95 1.98 -1.87 13.20
C ILE A 95 2.90 -1.57 12.01
N VAL A 96 3.04 -0.30 11.63
CA VAL A 96 3.89 0.11 10.51
C VAL A 96 5.36 -0.25 10.78
N ARG A 97 5.83 -0.12 12.02
CA ARG A 97 7.19 -0.55 12.38
C ARG A 97 7.39 -2.05 12.15
N ASP A 98 6.40 -2.87 12.46
CA ASP A 98 6.45 -4.30 12.21
C ASP A 98 6.45 -4.61 10.71
N LEU A 99 5.64 -3.90 9.93
CA LEU A 99 5.64 -4.02 8.47
C LEU A 99 7.00 -3.63 7.88
N ALA A 100 7.59 -2.54 8.39
CA ALA A 100 8.90 -2.06 7.93
C ALA A 100 10.02 -3.07 8.25
N ARG A 101 9.95 -3.76 9.38
CA ARG A 101 10.92 -4.83 9.70
C ARG A 101 10.75 -6.03 8.77
N ALA A 102 9.51 -6.35 8.41
CA ALA A 102 9.22 -7.46 7.50
C ALA A 102 9.66 -7.16 6.06
N ASN A 103 9.62 -5.91 5.65
CA ASN A 103 10.02 -5.44 4.33
C ASN A 103 10.84 -4.15 4.45
N PRO A 104 12.14 -4.25 4.76
CA PRO A 104 12.99 -3.06 4.96
C PRO A 104 13.08 -2.19 3.72
N GLY A 105 13.23 -0.89 3.95
CA GLY A 105 13.33 0.12 2.91
C GLY A 105 11.97 0.76 2.61
N GLY A 106 12.01 1.81 1.80
CA GLY A 106 10.79 2.53 1.45
C GLY A 106 10.25 3.45 2.54
N SER A 107 9.04 3.89 2.32
CA SER A 107 8.36 4.86 3.20
C SER A 107 6.90 4.46 3.36
N TYR A 108 6.35 4.80 4.50
CA TYR A 108 4.94 4.54 4.81
C TYR A 108 4.27 5.85 5.22
N GLU A 109 3.25 6.23 4.47
CA GLU A 109 2.45 7.40 4.82
C GLU A 109 1.18 6.95 5.51
N VAL A 110 0.91 7.47 6.70
CA VAL A 110 -0.26 7.12 7.51
C VAL A 110 -1.25 8.28 7.44
N ARG A 111 -2.47 7.99 7.00
CA ARG A 111 -3.51 9.02 6.88
C ARG A 111 -4.81 8.53 7.52
N PRO A 112 -5.39 9.28 8.47
CA PRO A 112 -6.74 8.98 8.96
C PRO A 112 -7.74 9.04 7.81
N ILE A 113 -8.66 8.07 7.78
CA ILE A 113 -9.68 8.01 6.73
C ILE A 113 -10.88 8.82 7.19
N ARG A 114 -11.32 9.76 6.34
CA ARG A 114 -12.50 10.57 6.65
C ARG A 114 -13.80 9.82 6.39
N ILE A 115 -13.89 9.19 5.22
CA ILE A 115 -15.07 8.44 4.81
C ILE A 115 -14.60 7.10 4.25
N PHE A 116 -15.13 6.02 4.79
CA PHE A 116 -14.78 4.67 4.36
C PHE A 116 -16.02 3.92 3.91
N LYS A 117 -15.97 3.38 2.70
CA LYS A 117 -16.99 2.49 2.15
C LYS A 117 -16.28 1.23 1.66
N PRO A 118 -16.51 0.07 2.28
CA PRO A 118 -15.80 -1.15 1.88
C PRO A 118 -16.17 -1.65 0.47
N GLY A 119 -17.33 -1.24 -0.03
CA GLY A 119 -17.80 -1.73 -1.32
C GLY A 119 -18.12 -3.22 -1.30
N THR A 120 -18.33 -3.78 -2.47
CA THR A 120 -18.64 -5.21 -2.64
C THR A 120 -17.69 -5.92 -3.59
N ALA A 121 -16.81 -5.19 -4.28
CA ALA A 121 -15.84 -5.79 -5.21
C ALA A 121 -14.83 -6.65 -4.46
N GLY A 122 -14.50 -7.79 -5.02
CA GLY A 122 -13.51 -8.69 -4.43
C GLY A 122 -14.04 -9.54 -3.29
N SER A 123 -15.34 -9.49 -2.98
CA SER A 123 -15.96 -10.28 -1.90
C SER A 123 -16.51 -11.61 -2.40
#